data_eb65963aceaafb31798ed90ad39e7cc8
#
_entry.id   eb65963aceaafb31798ed90ad39e7cc8
#
_cell.length_a   1.000
_cell.length_b   1.000
_cell.length_c   1.000
_cell.angle_alpha   90.00
_cell.angle_beta   90.00
_cell.angle_gamma   90.00
#
_symmetry.space_group_name_H-M   'P 1'
#
loop_
_entity.id
_entity.type
_entity.pdbx_description
1 polymer ?
#
loop_
_entity_poly.entity_id
_entity_poly.type
_entity_poly.pdbx_seq_one_letter_code
_entity_poly.pdbx_strand_id
1 'polypeptide(L)' 'MAKIENLTILNPADKTHLYAVAIGKGAPADVDDRLVTDTHVFKVGSQYTDLTGKKLYIRVDTKKVVADWAEIGGVGG' A
#
# COMPACT_ATOMS: atom_id res chain seq x y z
N MET A 1 9.33 9.61 -2.06
CA MET A 1 8.10 9.20 -2.77
C MET A 1 8.17 7.73 -3.15
N ALA A 2 7.11 7.00 -2.93
CA ALA A 2 7.08 5.58 -3.29
C ALA A 2 7.00 5.41 -4.80
N LYS A 3 7.79 4.50 -5.35
CA LYS A 3 7.77 4.18 -6.78
C LYS A 3 7.26 2.76 -6.95
N ILE A 4 6.02 2.64 -7.37
CA ILE A 4 5.38 1.34 -7.57
C ILE A 4 5.96 0.68 -8.82
N GLU A 5 6.48 -0.55 -8.66
CA GLU A 5 7.06 -1.32 -9.76
C GLU A 5 6.16 -2.47 -10.19
N ASN A 6 5.33 -2.97 -9.29
CA ASN A 6 4.42 -4.06 -9.59
C ASN A 6 3.14 -3.88 -8.80
N LEU A 7 2.00 -4.14 -9.42
CA LEU A 7 0.69 -3.97 -8.79
C LEU A 7 -0.22 -5.11 -9.22
N THR A 8 -0.80 -5.80 -8.25
CA THR A 8 -1.81 -6.81 -8.46
C THR A 8 -3.06 -6.42 -7.69
N ILE A 9 -4.21 -6.42 -8.36
CA ILE A 9 -5.49 -6.16 -7.71
C ILE A 9 -6.16 -7.50 -7.46
N LEU A 10 -6.46 -7.80 -6.20
CA LEU A 10 -7.13 -9.02 -5.80
C LEU A 10 -8.63 -8.83 -5.89
N ASN A 11 -9.31 -9.81 -6.50
CA ASN A 11 -10.74 -9.77 -6.73
C ASN A 11 -11.36 -11.00 -6.05
N PRO A 12 -11.79 -10.88 -4.77
CA PRO A 12 -12.37 -12.01 -4.06
C PRO A 12 -13.69 -12.47 -4.71
N ALA A 13 -14.10 -13.69 -4.41
CA ALA A 13 -15.26 -14.30 -5.02
C ALA A 13 -16.55 -13.51 -4.78
N ASP A 14 -16.69 -12.87 -3.65
CA ASP A 14 -17.87 -12.05 -3.33
C ASP A 14 -17.84 -10.67 -4.00
N LYS A 15 -16.70 -10.24 -4.50
CA LYS A 15 -16.52 -8.96 -5.21
C LYS A 15 -16.98 -7.74 -4.43
N THR A 16 -17.10 -7.86 -3.11
CA THR A 16 -17.57 -6.75 -2.27
C THR A 16 -16.42 -5.85 -1.81
N HIS A 17 -15.18 -6.37 -1.86
CA HIS A 17 -14.02 -5.61 -1.43
C HIS A 17 -12.79 -6.00 -2.26
N LEU A 18 -12.39 -5.10 -3.15
CA LEU A 18 -11.16 -5.27 -3.91
C LEU A 18 -10.01 -4.63 -3.15
N TYR A 19 -8.85 -5.25 -3.18
CA TYR A 19 -7.66 -4.66 -2.59
C TYR A 19 -6.42 -5.00 -3.41
N ALA A 20 -5.41 -4.17 -3.29
CA ALA A 20 -4.21 -4.25 -4.11
C ALA A 20 -3.05 -4.83 -3.30
N VAL A 21 -2.17 -5.54 -3.99
CA VAL A 21 -0.84 -5.90 -3.47
C VAL A 21 0.17 -5.25 -4.39
N ALA A 22 0.98 -4.35 -3.84
CA ALA A 22 1.97 -3.60 -4.62
C ALA A 22 3.36 -3.84 -4.06
N ILE A 23 4.34 -3.75 -4.96
CA ILE A 23 5.76 -3.84 -4.63
C ILE A 23 6.43 -2.65 -5.30
N GLY A 24 7.30 -1.98 -4.58
CA GLY A 24 8.00 -0.84 -5.13
C GLY A 24 9.21 -0.44 -4.32
N LYS A 25 9.70 0.76 -4.57
CA LYS A 25 10.87 1.32 -3.88
C LYS A 25 10.48 2.62 -3.21
N GLY A 26 10.83 2.75 -1.94
CA GLY A 26 10.52 3.93 -1.14
C GLY A 26 9.24 3.75 -0.32
N ALA A 27 9.25 4.31 0.89
CA ALA A 27 8.11 4.27 1.80
C ALA A 27 6.98 5.19 1.31
N PRO A 28 5.71 4.93 1.69
CA PRO A 28 4.65 5.91 1.49
C PRO A 28 4.95 7.12 2.39
N ALA A 29 5.50 8.16 1.80
CA ALA A 29 6.05 9.29 2.56
C ALA A 29 5.48 10.64 2.14
N ASP A 30 4.72 10.70 1.05
CA ASP A 30 4.22 11.94 0.48
C ASP A 30 2.71 11.83 0.29
N VAL A 31 1.99 12.90 0.63
CA VAL A 31 0.54 12.94 0.42
C VAL A 31 0.15 12.88 -1.05
N ASP A 32 1.08 13.15 -1.95
CA ASP A 32 0.87 13.05 -3.40
C ASP A 32 1.19 11.67 -3.97
N ASP A 33 1.71 10.75 -3.17
CA ASP A 33 1.97 9.39 -3.63
C ASP A 33 0.68 8.70 -4.06
N ARG A 34 0.74 7.94 -5.14
CA ARG A 34 -0.41 7.17 -5.61
C ARG A 34 -0.93 6.21 -4.54
N LEU A 35 -0.03 5.64 -3.72
CA LEU A 35 -0.42 4.82 -2.58
C LEU A 35 -1.37 5.55 -1.62
N VAL A 36 -1.18 6.85 -1.48
CA VAL A 36 -1.95 7.67 -0.55
C VAL A 36 -3.21 8.21 -1.22
N THR A 37 -3.10 8.70 -2.46
CA THR A 37 -4.19 9.41 -3.14
C THR A 37 -5.21 8.49 -3.79
N ASP A 38 -4.80 7.32 -4.26
CA ASP A 38 -5.66 6.42 -5.02
C ASP A 38 -6.40 5.45 -4.09
N THR A 39 -7.43 5.97 -3.43
CA THR A 39 -8.24 5.16 -2.52
C THR A 39 -9.19 4.21 -3.24
N HIS A 40 -9.29 4.34 -4.55
CA HIS A 40 -10.10 3.43 -5.37
C HIS A 40 -9.40 2.08 -5.56
N VAL A 41 -8.10 2.13 -5.79
CA VAL A 41 -7.27 0.93 -5.97
C VAL A 41 -6.73 0.43 -4.62
N PHE A 42 -6.17 1.32 -3.83
CA PHE A 42 -5.57 0.97 -2.53
C PHE A 42 -6.58 1.16 -1.42
N LYS A 43 -7.44 0.17 -1.25
CA LYS A 43 -8.45 0.16 -0.18
C LYS A 43 -7.85 -0.36 1.13
N VAL A 44 -8.61 -0.24 2.21
CA VAL A 44 -8.23 -0.82 3.50
C VAL A 44 -7.96 -2.32 3.31
N GLY A 45 -6.82 -2.79 3.80
CA GLY A 45 -6.37 -4.17 3.62
C GLY A 45 -5.36 -4.33 2.49
N SER A 46 -5.19 -3.32 1.63
CA SER A 46 -4.16 -3.36 0.60
C SER A 46 -2.78 -3.43 1.22
N GLN A 47 -1.84 -4.05 0.51
CA GLN A 47 -0.47 -4.23 0.98
C GLN A 47 0.51 -3.56 0.05
N TYR A 48 1.58 -3.03 0.61
CA TYR A 48 2.68 -2.46 -0.15
C TYR A 48 4.01 -2.89 0.47
N THR A 49 4.89 -3.43 -0.36
CA THR A 49 6.24 -3.81 0.06
C THR A 49 7.23 -2.79 -0.46
N ASP A 50 7.97 -2.16 0.44
CA ASP A 50 9.08 -1.27 0.12
C ASP A 50 10.37 -2.08 0.07
N LEU A 51 10.87 -2.32 -1.15
CA LEU A 51 12.09 -3.11 -1.35
C LEU A 51 13.35 -2.37 -0.87
N THR A 52 13.34 -1.04 -0.95
CA THR A 52 14.50 -0.25 -0.52
C THR A 52 14.61 -0.24 1.00
N GLY A 53 13.52 0.04 1.70
CA GLY A 53 13.48 0.05 3.15
C GLY A 53 13.30 -1.32 3.79
N LYS A 54 12.99 -2.34 2.97
CA LYS A 54 12.73 -3.72 3.43
C LYS A 54 11.60 -3.76 4.45
N LYS A 55 10.49 -3.10 4.13
CA LYS A 55 9.35 -2.99 5.03
C LYS A 55 8.05 -3.34 4.32
N LEU A 56 7.12 -3.88 5.08
CA LEU A 56 5.77 -4.16 4.61
C LEU A 56 4.81 -3.18 5.25
N TYR A 57 3.88 -2.67 4.45
CA TYR A 57 2.83 -1.75 4.91
C TYR A 57 1.46 -2.31 4.57
N ILE A 58 0.50 -2.06 5.45
CA ILE A 58 -0.92 -2.38 5.21
C ILE A 58 -1.73 -1.10 5.34
N ARG A 59 -2.64 -0.86 4.39
CA ARG A 59 -3.52 0.31 4.48
C ARG A 59 -4.61 0.04 5.49
N VAL A 60 -4.74 0.94 6.46
CA VAL A 60 -5.69 0.80 7.57
C VAL A 60 -6.79 1.86 7.55
N ASP A 61 -6.67 2.89 6.71
CA ASP A 61 -7.65 3.96 6.60
C ASP A 61 -7.57 4.59 5.21
N THR A 62 -8.52 5.42 4.84
CA THR A 62 -8.59 6.08 3.54
C THR A 62 -8.75 7.60 3.67
N LYS A 63 -8.08 8.18 4.63
CA LYS A 63 -8.10 9.64 4.85
C LYS A 63 -7.23 10.41 3.87
N LYS A 64 -6.49 9.71 2.99
CA LYS A 64 -5.54 10.27 2.03
C LYS A 64 -4.39 10.98 2.72
N VAL A 65 -3.88 10.35 3.77
CA VAL A 65 -2.68 10.79 4.49
C VAL A 65 -1.69 9.63 4.60
N VAL A 66 -0.43 9.94 4.82
CA VAL A 66 0.61 8.91 4.92
C VAL A 66 0.34 7.93 6.06
N ALA A 67 -0.25 8.40 7.15
CA ALA A 67 -0.59 7.55 8.29
C ALA A 67 -1.65 6.48 7.99
N ASP A 68 -2.31 6.54 6.85
CA ASP A 68 -3.21 5.46 6.40
C ASP A 68 -2.46 4.14 6.21
N TRP A 69 -1.16 4.20 5.99
CA TRP A 69 -0.32 3.02 5.79
C TRP A 69 0.44 2.70 7.08
N ALA A 70 0.06 1.58 7.71
CA ALA A 70 0.71 1.10 8.92
C ALA A 70 1.87 0.18 8.56
N GLU A 71 3.03 0.41 9.15
CA GLU A 71 4.20 -0.45 8.98
C GLU A 71 4.01 -1.74 9.78
N ILE A 72 4.21 -2.88 9.14
CA ILE A 72 4.09 -4.20 9.76
C ILE A 72 5.51 -4.76 9.92
N GLY A 73 6.20 -4.30 10.95
CA GLY A 73 7.55 -4.76 11.26
C GLY A 73 8.53 -4.63 10.09
N GLY A 74 9.80 -4.77 10.35
CA GLY A 74 10.81 -4.80 9.31
C GLY A 74 10.94 -6.18 8.70
N VAL A 75 11.00 -6.26 7.37
CA VAL A 75 11.27 -7.52 6.67
C VAL A 75 12.74 -7.87 6.88
N GLY A 76 13.01 -9.04 7.41
CA GLY A 76 14.37 -9.48 7.71
C GLY A 76 14.95 -8.87 8.97
N GLY A 77 14.15 -8.15 9.70
CA GLY A 77 14.56 -7.58 10.99
C GLY A 77 14.33 -8.55 12.12
#